data_47e1511f35cd596e3ed709a8b3723da4
#
_entry.id   47e1511f35cd596e3ed709a8b3723da4
#
_cell.length_a   1.000
_cell.length_b   1.000
_cell.length_c   1.000
_cell.angle_alpha   90.00
_cell.angle_beta   90.00
_cell.angle_gamma   90.00
#
_symmetry.space_group_name_H-M   'P 1'
#
loop_
_entity.id
_entity.type
_entity.pdbx_description
1 polymer ?
#
loop_
_entity_poly.entity_id
_entity_poly.type
_entity_poly.pdbx_seq_one_letter_code
_entity_poly.pdbx_strand_id
1 'polypeptide(L)'
;MGRTAIGGATLPIDGGLMGRCQNETVWAFQERAMHTTTQKLMLQGGLILLGALVVSSIGGWARRATADDQPAPLTAPALIGELRSLEQSLEATRGELAVARLQLERANAIIDYSTRYGIAADLSAAIYDVALAEGVDPALAFRLVKVESGFKANARSKVGAIGYTQVLPSTARLYEPGLTTAQLYERGTNLRLGFRYLRDLLERYEGNPDAKLRLALLAYNRGPARVQELLDAGKDVENGYAAALMKGYRRKS
;
A
#
# COMPACT_ATOMS: atom_id res chain seq x y z
N MET A 1 72.21 -12.24 -24.25
CA MET A 1 72.36 -13.67 -24.45
C MET A 1 71.24 -14.35 -23.69
N GLY A 2 70.30 -15.05 -24.16
CA GLY A 2 69.91 -15.86 -25.29
C GLY A 2 68.46 -16.11 -25.16
N ARG A 3 67.64 -15.92 -26.18
CA ARG A 3 66.99 -16.93 -27.05
C ARG A 3 66.55 -18.23 -26.32
N THR A 4 65.32 -18.67 -26.34
CA THR A 4 64.33 -19.17 -27.32
C THR A 4 63.34 -19.94 -26.49
N ALA A 5 62.08 -20.23 -26.82
CA ALA A 5 61.43 -20.67 -28.02
C ALA A 5 59.90 -20.72 -27.82
N ILE A 6 59.27 -20.58 -28.87
CA ILE A 6 57.91 -20.83 -29.35
C ILE A 6 57.33 -22.21 -28.91
N GLY A 7 56.11 -22.24 -28.46
CA GLY A 7 55.30 -23.44 -28.35
C GLY A 7 53.84 -23.10 -28.59
N GLY A 8 53.36 -23.24 -29.82
CA GLY A 8 51.95 -23.08 -30.18
C GLY A 8 51.14 -24.27 -29.64
N ALA A 9 50.01 -23.95 -29.07
CA ALA A 9 48.96 -24.92 -28.82
C ALA A 9 47.66 -24.41 -29.44
N THR A 10 47.24 -25.07 -30.49
CA THR A 10 45.95 -24.97 -31.17
C THR A 10 44.82 -25.32 -30.21
N LEU A 11 43.88 -24.39 -30.04
CA LEU A 11 42.60 -24.65 -29.37
C LEU A 11 41.63 -25.32 -30.33
N PRO A 12 40.87 -26.35 -29.93
CA PRO A 12 39.75 -26.87 -30.70
C PRO A 12 38.56 -25.95 -30.57
N ILE A 13 37.98 -25.62 -31.70
CA ILE A 13 36.71 -24.87 -31.84
C ILE A 13 35.60 -25.86 -31.52
N ASP A 14 35.04 -25.76 -30.33
CA ASP A 14 33.82 -26.50 -29.99
C ASP A 14 32.61 -25.58 -30.14
N GLY A 15 31.98 -25.67 -31.32
CA GLY A 15 30.74 -24.98 -31.67
C GLY A 15 29.57 -25.76 -31.10
N GLY A 16 29.13 -25.45 -29.89
CA GLY A 16 28.03 -26.19 -29.31
C GLY A 16 27.23 -25.54 -28.18
N LEU A 17 27.59 -24.34 -27.69
CA LEU A 17 26.96 -23.78 -26.48
C LEU A 17 26.14 -22.50 -26.70
N MET A 18 26.07 -21.94 -27.90
CA MET A 18 25.35 -20.70 -28.16
C MET A 18 23.88 -20.87 -28.59
N GLY A 19 23.44 -22.11 -28.85
CA GLY A 19 22.08 -22.41 -29.31
C GLY A 19 21.10 -22.77 -28.21
N ARG A 20 21.56 -23.06 -26.97
CA ARG A 20 20.66 -23.54 -25.89
C ARG A 20 20.13 -22.44 -24.96
N CYS A 21 20.83 -21.35 -24.77
CA CYS A 21 20.39 -20.26 -23.89
C CYS A 21 19.36 -19.30 -24.52
N GLN A 22 19.27 -19.24 -25.84
CA GLN A 22 18.27 -18.38 -26.48
C GLN A 22 16.87 -19.01 -26.55
N ASN A 23 16.78 -20.34 -26.54
CA ASN A 23 15.48 -21.03 -26.60
C ASN A 23 14.74 -21.02 -25.26
N GLU A 24 15.44 -21.11 -24.12
CA GLU A 24 14.77 -21.12 -22.80
C GLU A 24 14.14 -19.75 -22.43
N THR A 25 14.74 -18.65 -22.85
CA THR A 25 14.19 -17.31 -22.58
C THR A 25 12.98 -17.00 -23.47
N VAL A 26 12.94 -17.51 -24.69
CA VAL A 26 11.80 -17.32 -25.62
C VAL A 26 10.60 -18.15 -25.16
N TRP A 27 10.81 -19.40 -24.71
CA TRP A 27 9.75 -20.25 -24.17
C TRP A 27 9.16 -19.71 -22.87
N ALA A 28 9.98 -19.21 -21.94
CA ALA A 28 9.51 -18.60 -20.69
C ALA A 28 8.74 -17.29 -20.91
N PHE A 29 9.06 -16.54 -21.97
CA PHE A 29 8.33 -15.34 -22.34
C PHE A 29 6.99 -15.68 -23.01
N GLN A 30 6.96 -16.74 -23.81
CA GLN A 30 5.78 -17.21 -24.51
C GLN A 30 4.76 -17.87 -23.58
N GLU A 31 5.22 -18.62 -22.56
CA GLU A 31 4.35 -19.14 -21.50
C GLU A 31 3.73 -18.02 -20.65
N ARG A 32 4.49 -17.00 -20.26
CA ARG A 32 3.93 -15.85 -19.54
C ARG A 32 2.93 -15.06 -20.37
N ALA A 33 3.18 -14.89 -21.66
CA ALA A 33 2.24 -14.23 -22.56
C ALA A 33 0.95 -15.04 -22.76
N MET A 34 1.04 -16.37 -22.84
CA MET A 34 -0.14 -17.24 -22.93
C MET A 34 -0.97 -17.26 -21.64
N HIS A 35 -0.35 -17.27 -20.46
CA HIS A 35 -1.07 -17.23 -19.18
C HIS A 35 -1.85 -15.92 -18.99
N THR A 36 -1.29 -14.79 -19.43
CA THR A 36 -2.00 -13.49 -19.34
C THR A 36 -3.13 -13.38 -20.37
N THR A 37 -3.00 -14.01 -21.53
CA THR A 37 -4.04 -14.01 -22.57
C THR A 37 -5.19 -14.94 -22.19
N THR A 38 -4.91 -16.12 -21.65
CA THR A 38 -5.94 -17.06 -21.15
C THR A 38 -6.67 -16.53 -19.91
N GLN A 39 -5.99 -15.83 -19.00
CA GLN A 39 -6.66 -15.15 -17.88
C GLN A 39 -7.57 -14.01 -18.34
N LYS A 40 -7.16 -13.22 -19.36
CA LYS A 40 -8.02 -12.18 -19.94
C LYS A 40 -9.23 -12.76 -20.69
N LEU A 41 -9.06 -13.87 -21.41
CA LEU A 41 -10.17 -14.57 -22.06
C LEU A 41 -11.12 -15.20 -21.04
N MET A 42 -10.63 -15.76 -19.95
CA MET A 42 -11.46 -16.31 -18.87
C MET A 42 -12.27 -15.23 -18.15
N LEU A 43 -11.69 -14.05 -17.90
CA LEU A 43 -12.40 -12.89 -17.32
C LEU A 43 -13.45 -12.33 -18.29
N GLN A 44 -13.15 -12.22 -19.57
CA GLN A 44 -14.10 -11.76 -20.57
C GLN A 44 -15.20 -12.81 -20.84
N GLY A 45 -14.86 -14.09 -20.87
CA GLY A 45 -15.83 -15.20 -20.99
C GLY A 45 -16.78 -15.29 -19.78
N GLY A 46 -16.28 -15.04 -18.57
CA GLY A 46 -17.10 -15.00 -17.36
C GLY A 46 -18.11 -13.86 -17.36
N LEU A 47 -17.72 -12.68 -17.86
CA LEU A 47 -18.64 -11.53 -18.00
C LEU A 47 -19.71 -11.76 -19.06
N ILE A 48 -19.39 -12.41 -20.18
CA ILE A 48 -20.34 -12.74 -21.24
C ILE A 48 -21.32 -13.84 -20.78
N LEU A 49 -20.86 -14.82 -20.00
CA LEU A 49 -21.73 -15.86 -19.42
C LEU A 49 -22.69 -15.30 -18.38
N LEU A 50 -22.23 -14.37 -17.53
CA LEU A 50 -23.10 -13.65 -16.59
C LEU A 50 -24.13 -12.77 -17.31
N GLY A 51 -23.74 -12.08 -18.37
CA GLY A 51 -24.66 -11.30 -19.21
C GLY A 51 -25.68 -12.18 -19.90
N ALA A 52 -25.29 -13.36 -20.42
CA ALA A 52 -26.17 -14.30 -21.07
C ALA A 52 -27.16 -14.97 -20.10
N LEU A 53 -26.77 -15.21 -18.84
CA LEU A 53 -27.66 -15.72 -17.78
C LEU A 53 -28.72 -14.70 -17.36
N VAL A 54 -28.35 -13.41 -17.30
CA VAL A 54 -29.32 -12.34 -17.01
C VAL A 54 -30.30 -12.16 -18.17
N VAL A 55 -29.81 -12.20 -19.42
CA VAL A 55 -30.67 -12.07 -20.60
C VAL A 55 -31.56 -13.31 -20.78
N SER A 56 -31.08 -14.51 -20.48
CA SER A 56 -31.92 -15.74 -20.55
C SER A 56 -32.94 -15.81 -19.42
N SER A 57 -32.70 -15.23 -18.26
CA SER A 57 -33.71 -15.13 -17.21
C SER A 57 -34.83 -14.15 -17.58
N ILE A 58 -34.51 -13.05 -18.27
CA ILE A 58 -35.47 -12.10 -18.81
C ILE A 58 -36.24 -12.70 -20.01
N GLY A 59 -35.55 -13.45 -20.90
CA GLY A 59 -36.17 -14.14 -22.04
C GLY A 59 -37.05 -15.33 -21.69
N GLY A 60 -36.79 -16.00 -20.54
CA GLY A 60 -37.63 -17.09 -20.02
C GLY A 60 -38.96 -16.60 -19.48
N TRP A 61 -39.01 -15.39 -19.02
CA TRP A 61 -40.25 -14.74 -18.55
C TRP A 61 -41.18 -14.37 -19.71
N ALA A 62 -40.62 -13.89 -20.81
CA ALA A 62 -41.39 -13.46 -21.98
C ALA A 62 -42.06 -14.62 -22.76
N ARG A 63 -41.65 -15.89 -22.58
CA ARG A 63 -42.20 -17.04 -23.30
C ARG A 63 -43.33 -17.78 -22.58
N ARG A 64 -43.69 -17.39 -21.36
CA ARG A 64 -44.80 -17.98 -20.61
C ARG A 64 -46.03 -17.10 -20.49
N ALA A 65 -46.07 -15.98 -21.19
CA ALA A 65 -47.32 -15.23 -21.37
C ALA A 65 -48.20 -15.95 -22.37
N THR A 66 -48.92 -16.99 -21.94
CA THR A 66 -50.09 -17.46 -22.60
C THR A 66 -51.17 -16.38 -22.47
N ALA A 67 -51.97 -16.19 -23.54
CA ALA A 67 -52.85 -15.06 -23.78
C ALA A 67 -54.02 -14.88 -22.79
N ASP A 68 -53.92 -15.43 -21.61
CA ASP A 68 -54.96 -15.35 -20.56
C ASP A 68 -54.49 -14.74 -19.23
N ASP A 69 -53.25 -14.31 -19.16
CA ASP A 69 -52.68 -13.64 -17.99
C ASP A 69 -52.69 -12.11 -18.20
N GLN A 70 -53.86 -11.52 -18.10
CA GLN A 70 -53.94 -10.07 -17.93
C GLN A 70 -53.26 -9.78 -16.59
N PRO A 71 -52.17 -8.94 -16.58
CA PRO A 71 -51.56 -8.59 -15.33
C PRO A 71 -52.61 -7.99 -14.42
N ALA A 72 -52.80 -8.58 -13.24
CA ALA A 72 -53.71 -8.07 -12.23
C ALA A 72 -53.47 -6.59 -12.04
N PRO A 73 -54.48 -5.74 -11.95
CA PRO A 73 -54.27 -4.31 -11.81
C PRO A 73 -53.41 -4.08 -10.58
N LEU A 74 -52.26 -3.41 -10.80
CA LEU A 74 -51.31 -3.08 -9.73
C LEU A 74 -52.08 -2.29 -8.67
N THR A 75 -52.36 -2.94 -7.54
CA THR A 75 -53.00 -2.22 -6.40
C THR A 75 -51.98 -1.26 -5.79
N ALA A 76 -52.44 -0.13 -5.28
CA ALA A 76 -51.58 0.85 -4.63
C ALA A 76 -50.65 0.24 -3.55
N PRO A 77 -51.09 -0.73 -2.72
CA PRO A 77 -50.20 -1.45 -1.79
C PRO A 77 -49.09 -2.27 -2.46
N ALA A 78 -49.39 -2.92 -3.59
CA ALA A 78 -48.39 -3.70 -4.32
C ALA A 78 -47.30 -2.78 -4.92
N LEU A 79 -47.68 -1.68 -5.53
CA LEU A 79 -46.75 -0.64 -6.02
C LEU A 79 -45.87 -0.07 -4.91
N ILE A 80 -46.45 0.22 -3.73
CA ILE A 80 -45.68 0.70 -2.57
C ILE A 80 -44.67 -0.36 -2.11
N GLY A 81 -45.06 -1.66 -2.12
CA GLY A 81 -44.16 -2.76 -1.79
C GLY A 81 -43.00 -2.85 -2.76
N GLU A 82 -43.28 -2.73 -4.07
CA GLU A 82 -42.25 -2.79 -5.11
C GLU A 82 -41.29 -1.58 -5.04
N LEU A 83 -41.82 -0.37 -4.84
CA LEU A 83 -40.99 0.83 -4.63
C LEU A 83 -40.06 0.66 -3.43
N ARG A 84 -40.54 0.17 -2.29
CA ARG A 84 -39.69 -0.10 -1.12
C ARG A 84 -38.60 -1.14 -1.40
N SER A 85 -38.90 -2.20 -2.13
CA SER A 85 -37.93 -3.21 -2.49
C SER A 85 -36.83 -2.66 -3.43
N LEU A 86 -37.23 -1.80 -4.39
CA LEU A 86 -36.30 -1.10 -5.27
C LEU A 86 -35.42 -0.10 -4.51
N GLU A 87 -35.99 0.66 -3.60
CA GLU A 87 -35.23 1.57 -2.73
C GLU A 87 -34.20 0.80 -1.89
N GLN A 88 -34.59 -0.31 -1.27
CA GLN A 88 -33.68 -1.17 -0.51
C GLN A 88 -32.55 -1.74 -1.38
N SER A 89 -32.88 -2.21 -2.58
CA SER A 89 -31.90 -2.72 -3.54
C SER A 89 -30.93 -1.63 -4.00
N LEU A 90 -31.44 -0.41 -4.22
CA LEU A 90 -30.62 0.75 -4.59
C LEU A 90 -29.64 1.13 -3.47
N GLU A 91 -30.10 1.17 -2.22
CA GLU A 91 -29.23 1.47 -1.07
C GLU A 91 -28.16 0.38 -0.86
N ALA A 92 -28.52 -0.90 -1.00
CA ALA A 92 -27.57 -2.00 -0.95
C ALA A 92 -26.49 -1.86 -2.03
N THR A 93 -26.88 -1.61 -3.29
CA THR A 93 -25.96 -1.43 -4.42
C THR A 93 -25.07 -0.19 -4.23
N ARG A 94 -25.61 0.90 -3.69
CA ARG A 94 -24.80 2.08 -3.33
C ARG A 94 -23.76 1.77 -2.27
N GLY A 95 -24.12 0.98 -1.25
CA GLY A 95 -23.20 0.51 -0.22
C GLY A 95 -22.06 -0.35 -0.81
N GLU A 96 -22.39 -1.32 -1.66
CA GLU A 96 -21.40 -2.16 -2.36
C GLU A 96 -20.46 -1.32 -3.23
N LEU A 97 -21.00 -0.36 -3.97
CA LEU A 97 -20.20 0.55 -4.80
C LEU A 97 -19.25 1.41 -3.95
N ALA A 98 -19.70 1.90 -2.81
CA ALA A 98 -18.85 2.67 -1.90
C ALA A 98 -17.68 1.82 -1.37
N VAL A 99 -17.93 0.59 -0.95
CA VAL A 99 -16.88 -0.35 -0.51
C VAL A 99 -15.90 -0.64 -1.65
N ALA A 100 -16.40 -0.94 -2.86
CA ALA A 100 -15.56 -1.23 -4.02
C ALA A 100 -14.66 -0.04 -4.39
N ARG A 101 -15.18 1.19 -4.30
CA ARG A 101 -14.38 2.41 -4.51
C ARG A 101 -13.25 2.55 -3.49
N LEU A 102 -13.54 2.36 -2.21
CA LEU A 102 -12.52 2.43 -1.15
C LEU A 102 -11.44 1.37 -1.35
N GLN A 103 -11.82 0.15 -1.74
CA GLN A 103 -10.86 -0.92 -2.05
C GLN A 103 -9.97 -0.58 -3.25
N LEU A 104 -10.55 0.02 -4.29
CA LEU A 104 -9.80 0.45 -5.48
C LEU A 104 -8.85 1.60 -5.15
N GLU A 105 -9.30 2.60 -4.40
CA GLU A 105 -8.45 3.72 -3.93
C GLU A 105 -7.27 3.21 -3.09
N ARG A 106 -7.54 2.28 -2.17
CA ARG A 106 -6.50 1.62 -1.38
C ARG A 106 -5.51 0.87 -2.27
N ALA A 107 -5.98 0.06 -3.20
CA ALA A 107 -5.13 -0.71 -4.12
C ALA A 107 -4.24 0.19 -4.98
N ASN A 108 -4.82 1.26 -5.55
CA ASN A 108 -4.09 2.24 -6.34
C ASN A 108 -3.02 2.95 -5.50
N ALA A 109 -3.35 3.37 -4.29
CA ALA A 109 -2.39 4.00 -3.38
C ALA A 109 -1.22 3.06 -3.04
N ILE A 110 -1.49 1.78 -2.76
CA ILE A 110 -0.46 0.77 -2.48
C ILE A 110 0.48 0.60 -3.69
N ILE A 111 -0.07 0.52 -4.90
CA ILE A 111 0.71 0.40 -6.14
C ILE A 111 1.57 1.65 -6.36
N ASP A 112 1.00 2.84 -6.20
CA ASP A 112 1.71 4.11 -6.36
C ASP A 112 2.88 4.23 -5.38
N TYR A 113 2.68 3.93 -4.10
CA TYR A 113 3.74 3.99 -3.11
C TYR A 113 4.78 2.89 -3.31
N SER A 114 4.37 1.66 -3.63
CA SER A 114 5.26 0.55 -3.97
C SER A 114 6.20 0.93 -5.12
N THR A 115 5.64 1.47 -6.20
CA THR A 115 6.39 1.92 -7.38
C THR A 115 7.29 3.11 -7.07
N ARG A 116 6.76 4.14 -6.39
CA ARG A 116 7.49 5.38 -6.05
C ARG A 116 8.71 5.13 -5.18
N TYR A 117 8.61 4.21 -4.23
CA TYR A 117 9.67 3.92 -3.28
C TYR A 117 10.49 2.66 -3.62
N GLY A 118 10.10 1.89 -4.64
CA GLY A 118 10.75 0.66 -5.04
C GLY A 118 10.71 -0.42 -3.96
N ILE A 119 9.58 -0.53 -3.25
CA ILE A 119 9.38 -1.49 -2.14
C ILE A 119 8.32 -2.53 -2.51
N ALA A 120 8.34 -3.67 -1.83
CA ALA A 120 7.35 -4.72 -2.01
C ALA A 120 5.92 -4.22 -1.69
N ALA A 121 4.93 -4.68 -2.44
CA ALA A 121 3.54 -4.23 -2.30
C ALA A 121 2.95 -4.59 -0.92
N ASP A 122 3.36 -5.69 -0.30
CA ASP A 122 2.95 -6.10 1.04
C ASP A 122 3.48 -5.15 2.13
N LEU A 123 4.70 -4.62 1.97
CA LEU A 123 5.23 -3.59 2.85
C LEU A 123 4.51 -2.26 2.63
N SER A 124 4.26 -1.90 1.38
CA SER A 124 3.48 -0.70 1.04
C SER A 124 2.08 -0.77 1.66
N ALA A 125 1.39 -1.91 1.53
CA ALA A 125 0.09 -2.14 2.16
C ALA A 125 0.16 -1.96 3.69
N ALA A 126 1.14 -2.58 4.34
CA ALA A 126 1.30 -2.47 5.79
C ALA A 126 1.52 -1.03 6.25
N ILE A 127 2.38 -0.26 5.56
CA ILE A 127 2.61 1.15 5.90
C ILE A 127 1.33 1.98 5.70
N TYR A 128 0.64 1.79 4.58
CA TYR A 128 -0.58 2.52 4.24
C TYR A 128 -1.70 2.26 5.26
N ASP A 129 -1.98 0.98 5.52
CA ASP A 129 -3.08 0.58 6.41
C ASP A 129 -2.84 1.01 7.86
N VAL A 130 -1.61 0.82 8.35
CA VAL A 130 -1.25 1.21 9.73
C VAL A 130 -1.23 2.73 9.87
N ALA A 131 -0.79 3.47 8.85
CA ALA A 131 -0.85 4.94 8.88
C ALA A 131 -2.28 5.45 9.01
N LEU A 132 -3.22 4.90 8.22
CA LEU A 132 -4.64 5.25 8.32
C LEU A 132 -5.23 4.87 9.68
N ALA A 133 -4.92 3.67 10.18
CA ALA A 133 -5.40 3.19 11.48
C ALA A 133 -4.92 4.06 12.66
N GLU A 134 -3.71 4.60 12.58
CA GLU A 134 -3.16 5.50 13.59
C GLU A 134 -3.44 6.99 13.31
N GLY A 135 -4.23 7.32 12.29
CA GLY A 135 -4.60 8.72 11.97
C GLY A 135 -3.46 9.56 11.39
N VAL A 136 -2.46 8.92 10.80
CA VAL A 136 -1.32 9.59 10.15
C VAL A 136 -1.53 9.62 8.64
N ASP A 137 -1.27 10.76 8.01
CA ASP A 137 -1.28 10.85 6.54
C ASP A 137 -0.30 9.82 5.93
N PRO A 138 -0.76 8.90 5.07
CA PRO A 138 0.09 7.91 4.44
C PRO A 138 1.31 8.51 3.73
N ALA A 139 1.17 9.67 3.06
CA ALA A 139 2.29 10.32 2.40
C ALA A 139 3.38 10.75 3.39
N LEU A 140 3.01 11.17 4.59
CA LEU A 140 3.94 11.49 5.69
C LEU A 140 4.56 10.21 6.26
N ALA A 141 3.75 9.17 6.48
CA ALA A 141 4.19 7.88 7.00
C ALA A 141 5.27 7.23 6.13
N PHE A 142 5.07 7.18 4.81
CA PHE A 142 6.08 6.65 3.87
C PHE A 142 7.39 7.47 3.89
N ARG A 143 7.31 8.78 4.03
CA ARG A 143 8.48 9.65 4.15
C ARG A 143 9.23 9.41 5.44
N LEU A 144 8.51 9.26 6.54
CA LEU A 144 9.09 8.91 7.83
C LEU A 144 9.88 7.60 7.72
N VAL A 145 9.27 6.53 7.26
CA VAL A 145 9.91 5.22 7.12
C VAL A 145 11.12 5.28 6.19
N LYS A 146 11.03 6.04 5.09
CA LYS A 146 12.16 6.26 4.18
C LYS A 146 13.34 6.94 4.87
N VAL A 147 13.10 7.99 5.63
CA VAL A 147 14.16 8.77 6.30
C VAL A 147 14.75 7.99 7.46
N GLU A 148 13.92 7.28 8.24
CA GLU A 148 14.35 6.56 9.43
C GLU A 148 15.16 5.30 9.12
N SER A 149 14.70 4.48 8.20
CA SER A 149 15.30 3.17 7.98
C SER A 149 15.66 2.85 6.51
N GLY A 150 15.21 3.69 5.55
CA GLY A 150 15.23 3.33 4.15
C GLY A 150 14.43 2.05 3.88
N PHE A 151 13.33 1.84 4.61
CA PHE A 151 12.47 0.64 4.53
C PHE A 151 13.13 -0.66 5.00
N LYS A 152 14.12 -0.58 5.88
CA LYS A 152 14.83 -1.76 6.41
C LYS A 152 14.22 -2.20 7.73
N ALA A 153 13.70 -3.44 7.78
CA ALA A 153 13.10 -4.03 8.98
C ALA A 153 14.08 -4.12 10.15
N ASN A 154 15.32 -4.48 9.86
CA ASN A 154 16.36 -4.74 10.87
C ASN A 154 17.26 -3.53 11.13
N ALA A 155 16.83 -2.32 10.74
CA ALA A 155 17.59 -1.12 11.02
C ALA A 155 17.74 -0.91 12.53
N ARG A 156 18.96 -0.57 12.98
CA ARG A 156 19.27 -0.24 14.37
C ARG A 156 20.25 0.92 14.41
N SER A 157 19.89 1.96 15.13
CA SER A 157 20.78 3.12 15.32
C SER A 157 21.79 2.88 16.46
N LYS A 158 22.81 3.74 16.52
CA LYS A 158 23.81 3.73 17.61
C LYS A 158 23.18 3.99 18.99
N VAL A 159 22.06 4.70 19.04
CA VAL A 159 21.33 4.99 20.27
C VAL A 159 20.26 3.94 20.59
N GLY A 160 20.17 2.86 19.80
CA GLY A 160 19.29 1.74 20.04
C GLY A 160 17.87 1.88 19.46
N ALA A 161 17.61 2.85 18.60
CA ALA A 161 16.36 2.94 17.86
C ALA A 161 16.23 1.78 16.86
N ILE A 162 15.01 1.25 16.66
CA ILE A 162 14.76 -0.04 16.02
C ILE A 162 13.73 0.07 14.90
N GLY A 163 13.99 -0.67 13.81
CA GLY A 163 13.06 -1.05 12.77
C GLY A 163 12.71 0.05 11.80
N TYR A 164 11.59 -0.11 11.12
CA TYR A 164 11.12 0.77 10.04
C TYR A 164 11.01 2.24 10.44
N THR A 165 10.52 2.51 11.65
CA THR A 165 10.24 3.85 12.17
C THR A 165 11.27 4.34 13.17
N GLN A 166 12.34 3.56 13.43
CA GLN A 166 13.42 3.88 14.37
C GLN A 166 12.92 4.34 15.75
N VAL A 167 11.92 3.62 16.30
CA VAL A 167 11.43 3.87 17.65
C VAL A 167 12.40 3.31 18.69
N LEU A 168 12.67 4.10 19.74
CA LEU A 168 13.41 3.62 20.89
C LEU A 168 12.57 2.65 21.73
N PRO A 169 13.16 1.58 22.27
CA PRO A 169 12.45 0.67 23.19
C PRO A 169 11.83 1.39 24.40
N SER A 170 12.45 2.44 24.91
CA SER A 170 11.91 3.28 25.98
C SER A 170 10.63 4.01 25.54
N THR A 171 10.61 4.56 24.32
CA THR A 171 9.43 5.22 23.76
C THR A 171 8.31 4.21 23.50
N ALA A 172 8.64 3.03 22.96
CA ALA A 172 7.65 1.98 22.69
C ALA A 172 6.96 1.50 23.97
N ARG A 173 7.71 1.38 25.07
CA ARG A 173 7.16 0.98 26.39
C ARG A 173 6.27 2.02 27.06
N LEU A 174 6.26 3.26 26.61
CA LEU A 174 5.25 4.24 27.06
C LEU A 174 3.84 3.83 26.60
N TYR A 175 3.75 3.14 25.48
CA TYR A 175 2.49 2.63 24.91
C TYR A 175 2.21 1.19 25.31
N GLU A 176 3.24 0.36 25.41
CA GLU A 176 3.16 -1.06 25.75
C GLU A 176 4.26 -1.43 26.75
N PRO A 177 4.00 -1.29 28.07
CA PRO A 177 5.02 -1.45 29.10
C PRO A 177 5.76 -2.81 29.09
N GLY A 178 5.05 -3.89 28.69
CA GLY A 178 5.61 -5.25 28.59
C GLY A 178 6.33 -5.57 27.30
N LEU A 179 6.44 -4.62 26.37
CA LEU A 179 7.00 -4.87 25.04
C LEU A 179 8.48 -5.26 25.12
N THR A 180 8.79 -6.40 24.50
CA THR A 180 10.17 -6.86 24.32
C THR A 180 10.82 -6.19 23.10
N THR A 181 12.15 -6.14 23.12
CA THR A 181 12.93 -5.64 21.98
C THR A 181 12.69 -6.50 20.71
N ALA A 182 12.48 -7.80 20.86
CA ALA A 182 12.19 -8.70 19.73
C ALA A 182 10.85 -8.33 19.06
N GLN A 183 9.81 -8.10 19.83
CA GLN A 183 8.50 -7.68 19.31
C GLN A 183 8.56 -6.31 18.60
N LEU A 184 9.48 -5.43 19.02
CA LEU A 184 9.64 -4.14 18.34
C LEU A 184 10.25 -4.28 16.92
N TYR A 185 10.87 -5.41 16.58
CA TYR A 185 11.28 -5.71 15.20
C TYR A 185 10.14 -6.22 14.32
N GLU A 186 9.02 -6.63 14.91
CA GLU A 186 7.84 -7.05 14.13
C GLU A 186 7.26 -5.86 13.35
N ARG A 187 7.02 -6.08 12.05
CA ARG A 187 6.57 -5.02 11.14
C ARG A 187 5.38 -4.23 11.67
N GLY A 188 4.30 -4.94 12.00
CA GLY A 188 3.06 -4.33 12.46
C GLY A 188 3.24 -3.54 13.76
N THR A 189 3.93 -4.12 14.73
CA THR A 189 4.23 -3.49 16.03
C THR A 189 5.08 -2.24 15.85
N ASN A 190 6.13 -2.31 15.03
CA ASN A 190 7.03 -1.18 14.80
C ASN A 190 6.33 0.00 14.12
N LEU A 191 5.61 -0.27 13.01
CA LEU A 191 4.88 0.77 12.28
C LEU A 191 3.80 1.41 13.17
N ARG A 192 3.02 0.60 13.88
CA ARG A 192 1.96 1.07 14.77
C ARG A 192 2.49 1.98 15.86
N LEU A 193 3.51 1.57 16.59
CA LEU A 193 4.08 2.36 17.68
C LEU A 193 4.76 3.63 17.18
N GLY A 194 5.46 3.57 16.03
CA GLY A 194 6.08 4.75 15.43
C GLY A 194 5.07 5.78 14.94
N PHE A 195 4.00 5.34 14.29
CA PHE A 195 2.96 6.27 13.81
C PHE A 195 2.12 6.82 14.95
N ARG A 196 1.82 6.02 15.98
CA ARG A 196 1.16 6.51 17.19
C ARG A 196 2.00 7.58 17.88
N TYR A 197 3.29 7.36 18.04
CA TYR A 197 4.19 8.37 18.57
C TYR A 197 4.23 9.65 17.73
N LEU A 198 4.26 9.51 16.41
CA LEU A 198 4.18 10.68 15.52
C LEU A 198 2.86 11.44 15.67
N ARG A 199 1.73 10.74 15.73
CA ARG A 199 0.42 11.36 15.96
C ARG A 199 0.40 12.15 17.25
N ASP A 200 0.83 11.55 18.37
CA ASP A 200 0.83 12.19 19.67
C ASP A 200 1.72 13.44 19.68
N LEU A 201 2.83 13.43 18.95
CA LEU A 201 3.65 14.61 18.74
C LEU A 201 2.96 15.68 17.88
N LEU A 202 2.21 15.26 16.84
CA LEU A 202 1.41 16.18 16.03
C LEU A 202 0.29 16.83 16.85
N GLU A 203 -0.28 16.15 17.82
CA GLU A 203 -1.30 16.68 18.72
C GLU A 203 -0.72 17.58 19.80
N ARG A 204 0.52 17.37 20.19
CA ARG A 204 1.20 18.10 21.27
C ARG A 204 1.47 19.56 20.94
N TYR A 205 1.78 19.89 19.70
CA TYR A 205 2.16 21.24 19.30
C TYR A 205 0.98 22.02 18.74
N GLU A 206 0.94 23.33 19.04
CA GLU A 206 -0.05 24.27 18.57
C GLU A 206 0.51 25.15 17.45
N GLY A 207 -0.36 25.95 16.80
CA GLY A 207 0.03 26.88 15.75
C GLY A 207 -0.52 26.50 14.37
N ASN A 208 0.01 27.13 13.34
CA ASN A 208 -0.38 26.80 11.97
C ASN A 208 0.08 25.37 11.60
N PRO A 209 -0.57 24.73 10.63
CA PRO A 209 -0.33 23.33 10.30
C PRO A 209 1.14 23.00 9.97
N ASP A 210 1.85 23.89 9.29
CA ASP A 210 3.23 23.67 8.89
C ASP A 210 4.21 23.79 10.06
N ALA A 211 4.02 24.78 10.93
CA ALA A 211 4.81 24.94 12.14
C ALA A 211 4.61 23.77 13.09
N LYS A 212 3.36 23.34 13.29
CA LYS A 212 2.98 22.17 14.07
C LYS A 212 3.64 20.90 13.56
N LEU A 213 3.54 20.62 12.26
CA LEU A 213 4.19 19.48 11.61
C LEU A 213 5.71 19.53 11.80
N ARG A 214 6.33 20.69 11.56
CA ARG A 214 7.77 20.89 11.70
C ARG A 214 8.26 20.56 13.11
N LEU A 215 7.61 21.11 14.14
CA LEU A 215 7.97 20.86 15.54
C LEU A 215 7.77 19.41 15.94
N ALA A 216 6.69 18.77 15.50
CA ALA A 216 6.42 17.35 15.74
C ALA A 216 7.52 16.46 15.13
N LEU A 217 7.94 16.75 13.91
CA LEU A 217 9.02 16.01 13.25
C LEU A 217 10.36 16.20 13.96
N LEU A 218 10.68 17.41 14.38
CA LEU A 218 11.90 17.68 15.17
C LEU A 218 11.85 16.95 16.51
N ALA A 219 10.69 16.94 17.17
CA ALA A 219 10.50 16.20 18.41
C ALA A 219 10.57 14.67 18.24
N TYR A 220 10.10 14.15 17.10
CA TYR A 220 10.27 12.74 16.76
C TYR A 220 11.76 12.34 16.73
N ASN A 221 12.57 13.17 16.05
CA ASN A 221 14.00 12.90 15.86
C ASN A 221 14.85 13.18 17.11
N ARG A 222 14.61 14.29 17.83
CA ARG A 222 15.46 14.79 18.92
C ARG A 222 14.92 14.47 20.31
N GLY A 223 13.68 14.03 20.38
CA GLY A 223 12.92 13.93 21.63
C GLY A 223 12.21 15.24 21.99
N PRO A 224 10.96 15.18 22.50
CA PRO A 224 10.17 16.38 22.80
C PRO A 224 10.78 17.23 23.93
N ALA A 225 11.40 16.63 24.92
CA ALA A 225 12.06 17.37 26.00
C ALA A 225 13.22 18.22 25.48
N ARG A 226 14.02 17.67 24.56
CA ARG A 226 15.14 18.41 23.97
C ARG A 226 14.68 19.55 23.08
N VAL A 227 13.61 19.36 22.31
CA VAL A 227 13.04 20.43 21.50
C VAL A 227 12.52 21.54 22.40
N GLN A 228 11.82 21.22 23.49
CA GLN A 228 11.33 22.22 24.44
C GLN A 228 12.47 23.00 25.11
N GLU A 229 13.50 22.31 25.58
CA GLU A 229 14.69 22.95 26.15
C GLU A 229 15.34 23.97 25.21
N LEU A 230 15.42 23.64 23.91
CA LEU A 230 15.99 24.54 22.92
C LEU A 230 15.10 25.76 22.66
N LEU A 231 13.79 25.56 22.60
CA LEU A 231 12.80 26.64 22.44
C LEU A 231 12.85 27.60 23.65
N ASP A 232 12.86 27.07 24.85
CA ASP A 232 12.91 27.86 26.09
C ASP A 232 14.22 28.66 26.20
N ALA A 233 15.31 28.11 25.65
CA ALA A 233 16.60 28.78 25.59
C ALA A 233 16.74 29.77 24.40
N GLY A 234 15.70 29.96 23.56
CA GLY A 234 15.75 30.79 22.37
C GLY A 234 16.74 30.27 21.30
N LYS A 235 17.08 28.96 21.33
CA LYS A 235 18.04 28.36 20.41
C LYS A 235 17.32 27.73 19.20
N ASP A 236 18.07 27.65 18.11
CA ASP A 236 17.55 26.98 16.90
C ASP A 236 17.31 25.48 17.16
N VAL A 237 16.11 25.04 16.83
CA VAL A 237 15.69 23.63 16.94
C VAL A 237 15.98 22.84 15.68
N GLU A 238 16.34 23.49 14.57
CA GLU A 238 16.54 22.86 13.28
C GLU A 238 17.78 21.95 13.24
N ASN A 239 17.66 20.89 12.46
CA ASN A 239 18.76 19.96 12.18
C ASN A 239 18.64 19.32 10.77
N GLY A 240 17.77 19.88 9.91
CA GLY A 240 17.52 19.41 8.57
C GLY A 240 16.55 18.20 8.47
N TYR A 241 16.21 17.56 9.59
CA TYR A 241 15.33 16.38 9.59
C TYR A 241 13.91 16.71 9.12
N ALA A 242 13.28 17.72 9.70
CA ALA A 242 11.96 18.17 9.29
C ALA A 242 11.94 18.61 7.82
N ALA A 243 12.94 19.34 7.38
CA ALA A 243 13.08 19.76 5.99
C ALA A 243 13.18 18.56 5.02
N ALA A 244 13.88 17.49 5.39
CA ALA A 244 14.01 16.28 4.58
C ALA A 244 12.65 15.57 4.40
N LEU A 245 11.83 15.48 5.45
CA LEU A 245 10.49 14.89 5.37
C LEU A 245 9.50 15.79 4.63
N MET A 246 9.56 17.09 4.84
CA MET A 246 8.61 18.06 4.27
C MET A 246 8.92 18.39 2.80
N LYS A 247 10.10 18.08 2.29
CA LYS A 247 10.48 18.37 0.89
C LYS A 247 9.49 17.73 -0.10
N GLY A 248 8.65 18.57 -0.74
CA GLY A 248 7.62 18.13 -1.67
C GLY A 248 6.44 17.37 -1.02
N TYR A 249 6.29 17.44 0.29
CA TYR A 249 5.09 17.01 0.99
C TYR A 249 4.01 18.08 0.84
N ARG A 250 2.82 17.67 0.40
CA ARG A 250 1.62 18.50 0.40
C ARG A 250 0.58 17.77 1.23
N ARG A 251 0.20 18.39 2.35
CA ARG A 251 -0.90 17.88 3.17
C ARG A 251 -2.17 17.88 2.33
N LYS A 252 -2.88 16.76 2.29
CA LYS A 252 -4.25 16.76 1.76
C LYS A 252 -5.12 17.50 2.77
N SER A 253 -5.75 18.59 2.34
CA SER A 253 -6.77 19.34 3.10
C SER A 253 -8.05 18.54 3.21
#